data_f5e47edddc12bc021ebf7d221d251a31
#
_entry.id   f5e47edddc12bc021ebf7d221d251a31
#
_cell.length_a   1.000
_cell.length_b   1.000
_cell.length_c   1.000
_cell.angle_alpha   90.00
_cell.angle_beta   90.00
_cell.angle_gamma   90.00
#
_symmetry.space_group_name_H-M   'P 1'
#
loop_
_entity.id
_entity.type
_entity.pdbx_description
1 polymer ?
#
loop_
_entity_poly.entity_id
_entity_poly.type
_entity_poly.pdbx_seq_one_letter_code
_entity_poly.pdbx_strand_id
1 'polypeptide(L)'
;AGKTMGLFPYGKSNDNIPKLFDDQSLYPLSNRNVIVPNYPNGAIVNGGLYNYLNEINQMENQDKDLTVLDSRRDMAYAWQVETQEQVIKLIRQAVEETGKKKVVISGGYGLNCVANYHYLDALKDDGLEIYVEPVSNDAGTAMGAAMMFWYGLEEDSAVKQTQSLYLGPHNNYTPKDIVTKAQEAGAELSNATHKDIVELITNKNIVTIFQGQSENGPRALGNRSVLYDPTDPNGKDHVNKVKNREYFRPFAGSILAEDVHEWFDLRGMDDSPYMMYAVNCQPGIAEKIPSIIHVDGTCRIQTVTREQNPHY
;
A
#
# COMPACT_ATOMS: atom_id res chain seq x y z
N ALA A 1 6.00 8.31 -0.55
CA ALA A 1 4.63 8.10 -0.04
C ALA A 1 4.57 6.95 0.99
N GLY A 2 5.06 5.75 0.68
CA GLY A 2 4.89 4.58 1.55
C GLY A 2 5.50 4.68 2.96
N LYS A 3 6.66 5.34 3.11
CA LYS A 3 7.27 5.57 4.45
C LYS A 3 6.47 6.59 5.25
N THR A 4 6.07 7.70 4.64
CA THR A 4 5.23 8.73 5.28
C THR A 4 3.91 8.15 5.75
N MET A 5 3.23 7.37 4.90
CA MET A 5 2.00 6.66 5.24
C MET A 5 2.17 5.67 6.41
N GLY A 6 3.32 5.01 6.53
CA GLY A 6 3.60 4.11 7.65
C GLY A 6 3.96 4.82 8.95
N LEU A 7 4.50 6.04 8.86
CA LEU A 7 4.95 6.82 10.01
C LEU A 7 3.86 7.72 10.60
N PHE A 8 2.90 8.20 9.78
CA PHE A 8 1.91 9.20 10.22
C PHE A 8 1.11 8.80 11.47
N PRO A 9 0.72 7.52 11.68
CA PRO A 9 -0.09 7.18 12.85
C PRO A 9 0.67 7.27 14.19
N TYR A 10 1.99 7.42 14.14
CA TYR A 10 2.81 7.68 15.32
C TYR A 10 2.88 9.18 15.67
N GLY A 11 2.38 10.06 14.80
CA GLY A 11 2.32 11.50 14.99
C GLY A 11 0.93 11.98 15.39
N LYS A 12 0.82 13.26 15.61
CA LYS A 12 -0.41 13.96 15.97
C LYS A 12 -0.45 15.35 15.35
N SER A 13 -1.59 16.02 15.46
CA SER A 13 -1.70 17.45 15.13
C SER A 13 -0.73 18.28 15.97
N ASN A 14 -0.03 19.20 15.32
CA ASN A 14 0.97 20.05 15.98
C ASN A 14 0.90 21.46 15.36
N ASP A 15 0.47 22.43 16.16
CA ASP A 15 0.26 23.82 15.73
C ASP A 15 1.57 24.54 15.32
N ASN A 16 2.73 24.00 15.66
CA ASN A 16 4.01 24.52 15.20
C ASN A 16 4.35 24.13 13.77
N ILE A 17 3.62 23.15 13.19
CA ILE A 17 3.79 22.78 11.79
C ILE A 17 2.90 23.72 10.95
N PRO A 18 3.49 24.50 10.04
CA PRO A 18 2.70 25.37 9.19
C PRO A 18 1.81 24.56 8.25
N LYS A 19 0.62 25.08 7.91
CA LYS A 19 -0.25 24.45 6.94
C LYS A 19 0.46 24.23 5.61
N LEU A 20 0.41 23.01 5.13
CA LEU A 20 1.03 22.59 3.86
C LEU A 20 0.20 23.02 2.65
N PHE A 21 -1.11 23.12 2.84
CA PHE A 21 -2.06 23.52 1.80
C PHE A 21 -3.03 24.55 2.37
N ASP A 22 -3.51 25.44 1.49
CA ASP A 22 -4.56 26.42 1.77
C ASP A 22 -5.69 26.33 0.73
N ASP A 23 -6.62 27.25 0.78
CA ASP A 23 -7.78 27.23 -0.13
C ASP A 23 -7.39 27.57 -1.59
N GLN A 24 -6.18 28.07 -1.82
CA GLN A 24 -5.63 28.37 -3.16
C GLN A 24 -4.73 27.25 -3.69
N SER A 25 -4.53 26.18 -2.93
CA SER A 25 -3.66 25.06 -3.33
C SER A 25 -4.21 24.22 -4.48
N LEU A 26 -5.50 24.35 -4.80
CA LEU A 26 -6.11 23.71 -5.95
C LEU A 26 -6.20 24.67 -7.12
N TYR A 27 -5.34 24.50 -8.12
CA TYR A 27 -5.25 25.36 -9.29
C TYR A 27 -5.95 24.77 -10.51
N PRO A 28 -6.92 25.49 -11.12
CA PRO A 28 -7.43 25.14 -12.43
C PRO A 28 -6.37 25.45 -13.49
N LEU A 29 -5.92 24.46 -14.22
CA LEU A 29 -5.16 24.62 -15.45
C LEU A 29 -6.08 24.37 -16.64
N SER A 30 -5.79 24.93 -17.81
CA SER A 30 -6.67 25.00 -18.99
C SER A 30 -7.48 23.74 -19.32
N ASN A 31 -7.02 22.57 -18.91
CA ASN A 31 -7.69 21.27 -19.11
C ASN A 31 -7.42 20.28 -17.98
N ARG A 32 -6.90 20.72 -16.85
CA ARG A 32 -6.63 19.89 -15.67
C ARG A 32 -6.53 20.74 -14.41
N ASN A 33 -6.85 20.13 -13.27
CA ASN A 33 -6.62 20.71 -11.96
C ASN A 33 -5.39 20.08 -11.32
N VAL A 34 -4.64 20.84 -10.56
CA VAL A 34 -3.45 20.40 -9.84
C VAL A 34 -3.49 20.88 -8.40
N ILE A 35 -3.00 20.04 -7.48
CA ILE A 35 -2.80 20.40 -6.09
C ILE A 35 -1.35 20.86 -5.95
N VAL A 36 -1.16 22.08 -5.44
CA VAL A 36 0.17 22.66 -5.22
C VAL A 36 0.30 22.99 -3.73
N PRO A 37 1.27 22.40 -3.02
CA PRO A 37 1.50 22.74 -1.62
C PRO A 37 2.10 24.14 -1.48
N ASN A 38 1.88 24.79 -0.32
CA ASN A 38 2.44 26.10 -0.01
C ASN A 38 3.97 26.12 -0.04
N TYR A 39 4.60 24.96 0.10
CA TYR A 39 6.04 24.76 0.11
C TYR A 39 6.46 23.79 -0.98
N PRO A 40 6.34 24.18 -2.27
CA PRO A 40 6.79 23.33 -3.38
C PRO A 40 8.30 23.11 -3.30
N ASN A 41 8.77 21.99 -3.83
CA ASN A 41 10.18 21.60 -3.83
C ASN A 41 10.78 21.38 -2.44
N GLY A 42 9.98 20.91 -1.50
CA GLY A 42 10.45 20.50 -0.18
C GLY A 42 10.88 21.66 0.71
N ALA A 43 10.36 22.86 0.45
CA ALA A 43 10.58 24.01 1.32
C ALA A 43 12.03 24.55 1.39
N ILE A 44 12.91 24.04 0.58
CA ILE A 44 14.31 24.48 0.55
C ILE A 44 14.42 25.96 0.18
N VAL A 45 13.48 26.47 -0.62
CA VAL A 45 13.55 27.81 -1.22
C VAL A 45 12.87 28.88 -0.35
N ASN A 46 11.87 28.54 0.44
CA ASN A 46 11.00 29.50 1.11
C ASN A 46 11.17 29.61 2.65
N GLY A 47 12.08 28.87 3.23
CA GLY A 47 12.45 28.98 4.63
C GLY A 47 11.49 28.36 5.66
N GLY A 48 10.18 28.36 5.46
CA GLY A 48 9.20 27.95 6.46
C GLY A 48 9.36 26.51 6.96
N LEU A 49 8.96 25.54 6.15
CA LEU A 49 9.08 24.13 6.51
C LEU A 49 10.55 23.68 6.57
N TYR A 50 11.42 24.27 5.75
CA TYR A 50 12.85 24.01 5.77
C TYR A 50 13.52 24.45 7.07
N ASN A 51 13.18 25.62 7.59
CA ASN A 51 13.70 26.08 8.88
C ASN A 51 13.30 25.14 10.00
N TYR A 52 12.05 24.72 10.02
CA TYR A 52 11.57 23.73 10.99
C TYR A 52 12.33 22.39 10.89
N LEU A 53 12.55 21.89 9.67
CA LEU A 53 13.34 20.67 9.45
C LEU A 53 14.83 20.90 9.73
N ASN A 54 15.34 22.11 9.50
CA ASN A 54 16.74 22.44 9.74
C ASN A 54 17.07 22.54 11.24
N GLU A 55 16.15 23.08 12.05
CA GLU A 55 16.25 23.03 13.50
C GLU A 55 16.34 21.60 14.00
N ILE A 56 15.52 20.72 13.47
CA ILE A 56 15.57 19.28 13.78
C ILE A 56 16.92 18.70 13.36
N ASN A 57 17.42 19.00 12.17
CA ASN A 57 18.69 18.48 11.67
C ASN A 57 19.90 19.00 12.45
N GLN A 58 19.84 20.22 13.02
CA GLN A 58 20.89 20.77 13.87
C GLN A 58 20.92 20.13 15.26
N MET A 59 19.79 19.61 15.74
CA MET A 59 19.68 18.88 17.01
C MET A 59 20.20 17.44 16.92
N GLU A 60 20.56 16.97 15.70
CA GLU A 60 20.83 15.58 15.41
C GLU A 60 22.31 15.27 15.34
N ASN A 61 22.76 14.37 16.19
CA ASN A 61 23.87 13.48 15.88
C ASN A 61 23.46 12.60 14.71
N GLN A 62 24.25 12.59 13.64
CA GLN A 62 23.98 11.97 12.35
C GLN A 62 23.65 10.46 12.39
N ASP A 63 23.82 9.80 13.54
CA ASP A 63 23.65 8.35 13.71
C ASP A 63 22.29 7.95 14.32
N LYS A 64 21.36 8.88 14.56
CA LYS A 64 20.06 8.58 15.16
C LYS A 64 18.99 8.34 14.10
N ASP A 65 18.14 7.34 14.35
CA ASP A 65 16.91 7.14 13.57
C ASP A 65 15.95 8.33 13.78
N LEU A 66 15.88 9.21 12.79
CA LEU A 66 15.05 10.43 12.82
C LEU A 66 13.56 10.14 12.92
N THR A 67 13.13 8.91 12.63
CA THR A 67 11.71 8.52 12.67
C THR A 67 11.19 8.36 14.10
N VAL A 68 12.08 8.34 15.11
CA VAL A 68 11.68 8.35 16.53
C VAL A 68 11.36 9.75 17.03
N LEU A 69 11.68 10.81 16.31
CA LEU A 69 11.40 12.18 16.72
C LEU A 69 9.93 12.54 16.50
N ASP A 70 9.29 13.09 17.52
CA ASP A 70 7.89 13.51 17.46
C ASP A 70 7.64 14.50 16.32
N SER A 71 8.56 15.42 16.09
CA SER A 71 8.47 16.38 14.99
C SER A 71 8.39 15.73 13.60
N ARG A 72 9.10 14.63 13.37
CA ARG A 72 9.04 13.88 12.12
C ARG A 72 7.74 13.09 11.97
N ARG A 73 7.26 12.54 13.08
CA ARG A 73 5.97 11.83 13.14
C ARG A 73 4.81 12.80 12.93
N ASP A 74 4.84 13.96 13.61
CA ASP A 74 3.82 15.00 13.45
C ASP A 74 3.82 15.59 12.05
N MET A 75 4.99 15.78 11.44
CA MET A 75 5.11 16.17 10.04
C MET A 75 4.49 15.14 9.10
N ALA A 76 4.73 13.84 9.34
CA ALA A 76 4.11 12.78 8.55
C ALA A 76 2.59 12.77 8.72
N TYR A 77 2.10 13.06 9.93
CA TYR A 77 0.68 13.20 10.22
C TYR A 77 0.07 14.35 9.42
N ALA A 78 0.66 15.55 9.48
CA ALA A 78 0.18 16.71 8.72
C ALA A 78 0.12 16.43 7.20
N TRP A 79 1.20 15.86 6.63
CA TRP A 79 1.23 15.47 5.22
C TRP A 79 0.11 14.49 4.85
N GLN A 80 -0.12 13.48 5.67
CA GLN A 80 -1.16 12.49 5.40
C GLN A 80 -2.55 13.12 5.42
N VAL A 81 -2.89 13.83 6.48
CA VAL A 81 -4.21 14.40 6.68
C VAL A 81 -4.51 15.50 5.66
N GLU A 82 -3.61 16.46 5.50
CA GLU A 82 -3.84 17.57 4.60
C GLU A 82 -3.88 17.15 3.13
N THR A 83 -3.05 16.19 2.70
CA THR A 83 -3.13 15.68 1.31
C THR A 83 -4.43 14.93 1.06
N GLN A 84 -4.95 14.17 2.03
CA GLN A 84 -6.26 13.52 1.91
C GLN A 84 -7.39 14.54 1.67
N GLU A 85 -7.39 15.62 2.44
CA GLU A 85 -8.38 16.70 2.28
C GLU A 85 -8.31 17.35 0.91
N GLN A 86 -7.11 17.63 0.40
CA GLN A 86 -6.95 18.23 -0.92
C GLN A 86 -7.40 17.30 -2.06
N VAL A 87 -7.13 16.00 -1.95
CA VAL A 87 -7.60 15.02 -2.94
C VAL A 87 -9.12 14.91 -2.92
N ILE A 88 -9.78 14.95 -1.75
CA ILE A 88 -11.24 14.98 -1.66
C ILE A 88 -11.80 16.22 -2.38
N LYS A 89 -11.24 17.41 -2.14
CA LYS A 89 -11.64 18.63 -2.84
C LYS A 89 -11.47 18.49 -4.36
N LEU A 90 -10.34 17.95 -4.81
CA LEU A 90 -10.09 17.71 -6.22
C LEU A 90 -11.10 16.75 -6.85
N ILE A 91 -11.43 15.66 -6.17
CA ILE A 91 -12.43 14.69 -6.65
C ILE A 91 -13.79 15.37 -6.78
N ARG A 92 -14.24 16.09 -5.75
CA ARG A 92 -15.53 16.81 -5.79
C ARG A 92 -15.60 17.82 -6.91
N GLN A 93 -14.55 18.61 -7.10
CA GLN A 93 -14.45 19.57 -8.19
C GLN A 93 -14.49 18.89 -9.57
N ALA A 94 -13.74 17.80 -9.75
CA ALA A 94 -13.76 17.06 -11.02
C ALA A 94 -15.13 16.44 -11.32
N VAL A 95 -15.83 15.96 -10.30
CA VAL A 95 -17.19 15.44 -10.42
C VAL A 95 -18.18 16.57 -10.79
N GLU A 96 -18.07 17.73 -10.16
CA GLU A 96 -18.90 18.90 -10.47
C GLU A 96 -18.69 19.38 -11.92
N GLU A 97 -17.45 19.50 -12.35
CA GLU A 97 -17.09 19.97 -13.71
C GLU A 97 -17.48 18.98 -14.81
N THR A 98 -17.41 17.69 -14.55
CA THR A 98 -17.62 16.65 -15.57
C THR A 98 -18.96 15.97 -15.53
N GLY A 99 -19.68 16.05 -14.41
CA GLY A 99 -20.90 15.28 -14.14
C GLY A 99 -20.68 13.78 -14.03
N LYS A 100 -19.43 13.29 -14.03
CA LYS A 100 -19.10 11.86 -13.95
C LYS A 100 -19.07 11.38 -12.50
N LYS A 101 -19.59 10.16 -12.28
CA LYS A 101 -19.68 9.54 -10.94
C LYS A 101 -18.68 8.39 -10.74
N LYS A 102 -17.95 7.99 -11.78
CA LYS A 102 -16.88 6.98 -11.71
C LYS A 102 -15.53 7.68 -11.66
N VAL A 103 -14.82 7.47 -10.57
CA VAL A 103 -13.53 8.10 -10.28
C VAL A 103 -12.45 7.04 -10.26
N VAL A 104 -11.39 7.25 -11.04
CA VAL A 104 -10.21 6.39 -11.04
C VAL A 104 -9.05 7.13 -10.38
N ILE A 105 -8.44 6.50 -9.38
CA ILE A 105 -7.24 7.01 -8.71
C ILE A 105 -6.04 6.20 -9.22
N SER A 106 -5.07 6.87 -9.83
CA SER A 106 -3.83 6.27 -10.33
C SER A 106 -2.64 7.19 -10.01
N GLY A 107 -1.42 6.72 -10.33
CA GLY A 107 -0.18 7.40 -9.96
C GLY A 107 0.34 6.95 -8.58
N GLY A 108 1.57 7.32 -8.25
CA GLY A 108 2.24 6.85 -7.03
C GLY A 108 1.51 7.16 -5.72
N TYR A 109 0.70 8.22 -5.69
CA TYR A 109 -0.14 8.54 -4.53
C TYR A 109 -1.31 7.57 -4.36
N GLY A 110 -1.82 6.97 -5.44
CA GLY A 110 -2.84 5.91 -5.40
C GLY A 110 -2.45 4.66 -4.59
N LEU A 111 -1.14 4.48 -4.30
CA LEU A 111 -0.66 3.43 -3.40
C LEU A 111 -0.85 3.74 -1.91
N ASN A 112 -1.38 4.91 -1.55
CA ASN A 112 -1.69 5.27 -0.18
C ASN A 112 -2.98 4.60 0.29
N CYS A 113 -2.86 3.37 0.78
CA CYS A 113 -3.99 2.54 1.17
C CYS A 113 -4.81 3.13 2.34
N VAL A 114 -4.20 3.96 3.17
CA VAL A 114 -4.91 4.70 4.25
C VAL A 114 -5.80 5.77 3.65
N ALA A 115 -5.26 6.57 2.73
CA ALA A 115 -6.04 7.60 2.03
C ALA A 115 -7.18 6.98 1.21
N ASN A 116 -6.92 5.89 0.51
CA ASN A 116 -7.93 5.21 -0.29
C ASN A 116 -9.12 4.74 0.55
N TYR A 117 -8.88 4.17 1.72
CA TYR A 117 -9.94 3.77 2.63
C TYR A 117 -10.67 4.97 3.25
N HIS A 118 -9.95 6.06 3.54
CA HIS A 118 -10.55 7.32 3.99
C HIS A 118 -11.51 7.91 2.95
N TYR A 119 -11.19 7.84 1.66
CA TYR A 119 -12.06 8.35 0.59
C TYR A 119 -13.39 7.63 0.50
N LEU A 120 -13.44 6.32 0.78
CA LEU A 120 -14.70 5.56 0.81
C LEU A 120 -15.68 6.12 1.85
N ASP A 121 -15.18 6.57 3.00
CA ASP A 121 -16.02 7.19 4.03
C ASP A 121 -16.35 8.65 3.73
N ALA A 122 -15.34 9.44 3.38
CA ALA A 122 -15.49 10.87 3.16
C ALA A 122 -16.37 11.22 1.96
N LEU A 123 -16.49 10.32 0.97
CA LEU A 123 -17.24 10.52 -0.27
C LEU A 123 -18.46 9.59 -0.40
N LYS A 124 -18.83 8.87 0.67
CA LYS A 124 -19.93 7.88 0.67
C LYS A 124 -21.28 8.49 0.24
N ASP A 125 -21.56 9.73 0.68
CA ASP A 125 -22.81 10.41 0.39
C ASP A 125 -22.81 11.14 -0.97
N ASP A 126 -21.67 11.22 -1.65
CA ASP A 126 -21.52 11.86 -2.96
C ASP A 126 -22.00 10.94 -4.12
N GLY A 127 -22.33 9.68 -3.83
CA GLY A 127 -22.82 8.70 -4.80
C GLY A 127 -21.77 8.36 -5.87
N LEU A 128 -20.51 8.24 -5.46
CA LEU A 128 -19.36 7.97 -6.32
C LEU A 128 -18.96 6.48 -6.30
N GLU A 129 -18.57 5.98 -7.45
CA GLU A 129 -17.86 4.71 -7.60
C GLU A 129 -16.35 5.01 -7.72
N ILE A 130 -15.57 4.59 -6.74
CA ILE A 130 -14.12 4.86 -6.68
C ILE A 130 -13.38 3.58 -7.03
N TYR A 131 -12.52 3.64 -8.04
CA TYR A 131 -11.58 2.59 -8.40
C TYR A 131 -10.14 3.06 -8.18
N VAL A 132 -9.36 2.28 -7.49
CA VAL A 132 -7.93 2.53 -7.30
C VAL A 132 -7.12 1.54 -8.10
N GLU A 133 -6.32 2.04 -9.04
CA GLU A 133 -5.49 1.20 -9.90
C GLU A 133 -4.41 0.48 -9.09
N PRO A 134 -4.38 -0.86 -9.06
CA PRO A 134 -3.45 -1.61 -8.21
C PRO A 134 -1.98 -1.49 -8.62
N VAL A 135 -1.69 -1.18 -9.89
CA VAL A 135 -0.33 -0.93 -10.41
C VAL A 135 -0.12 0.56 -10.68
N SER A 136 -0.60 1.40 -9.79
CA SER A 136 -0.56 2.87 -9.92
C SER A 136 0.83 3.49 -9.75
N ASN A 137 1.88 2.71 -9.52
CA ASN A 137 3.27 3.16 -9.51
C ASN A 137 3.91 3.12 -10.91
N ASP A 138 5.22 3.41 -10.97
CA ASP A 138 5.98 3.45 -12.23
C ASP A 138 5.91 2.13 -13.04
N ALA A 139 5.71 0.98 -12.37
CA ALA A 139 5.54 -0.29 -13.07
C ALA A 139 4.29 -0.33 -13.98
N GLY A 140 3.25 0.44 -13.65
CA GLY A 140 2.05 0.58 -14.47
C GLY A 140 2.29 1.29 -15.80
N THR A 141 3.35 2.10 -15.91
CA THR A 141 3.67 2.81 -17.16
C THR A 141 4.02 1.86 -18.29
N ALA A 142 4.68 0.73 -18.00
CA ALA A 142 4.99 -0.29 -18.99
C ALA A 142 3.72 -0.98 -19.52
N MET A 143 2.78 -1.30 -18.63
CA MET A 143 1.47 -1.84 -19.03
C MET A 143 0.68 -0.83 -19.86
N GLY A 144 0.61 0.42 -19.39
CA GLY A 144 -0.09 1.50 -20.09
C GLY A 144 0.48 1.75 -21.48
N ALA A 145 1.80 1.73 -21.65
CA ALA A 145 2.44 1.88 -22.96
C ALA A 145 2.08 0.73 -23.91
N ALA A 146 2.09 -0.51 -23.43
CA ALA A 146 1.69 -1.66 -24.22
C ALA A 146 0.21 -1.60 -24.61
N MET A 147 -0.67 -1.21 -23.69
CA MET A 147 -2.10 -1.05 -23.95
C MET A 147 -2.37 0.09 -24.95
N MET A 148 -1.71 1.23 -24.80
CA MET A 148 -1.85 2.34 -25.76
C MET A 148 -1.43 1.92 -27.16
N PHE A 149 -0.33 1.19 -27.28
CA PHE A 149 0.15 0.71 -28.58
C PHE A 149 -0.85 -0.27 -29.20
N TRP A 150 -1.36 -1.23 -28.41
CA TRP A 150 -2.34 -2.20 -28.86
C TRP A 150 -3.63 -1.55 -29.34
N TYR A 151 -4.24 -0.67 -28.55
CA TYR A 151 -5.46 0.03 -28.93
C TYR A 151 -5.29 0.97 -30.14
N GLY A 152 -4.08 1.50 -30.34
CA GLY A 152 -3.77 2.30 -31.52
C GLY A 152 -3.64 1.48 -32.81
N LEU A 153 -3.32 0.19 -32.72
CA LEU A 153 -3.18 -0.69 -33.89
C LEU A 153 -4.50 -1.35 -34.29
N GLU A 154 -5.29 -1.78 -33.33
CA GLU A 154 -6.43 -2.67 -33.56
C GLU A 154 -7.74 -1.95 -33.89
N GLU A 155 -7.79 -0.61 -33.76
CA GLU A 155 -9.04 0.17 -33.85
C GLU A 155 -10.17 -0.38 -32.93
N ASP A 156 -9.82 -1.32 -32.02
CA ASP A 156 -10.74 -1.97 -31.11
C ASP A 156 -10.88 -1.11 -29.85
N SER A 157 -12.04 -0.48 -29.71
CA SER A 157 -12.39 0.31 -28.54
C SER A 157 -12.80 -0.52 -27.32
N ALA A 158 -12.83 -1.85 -27.43
CA ALA A 158 -13.20 -2.73 -26.34
C ALA A 158 -12.07 -2.83 -25.31
N VAL A 159 -12.17 -2.05 -24.25
CA VAL A 159 -11.23 -2.10 -23.12
C VAL A 159 -11.37 -3.46 -22.43
N LYS A 160 -10.31 -4.26 -22.47
CA LYS A 160 -10.22 -5.50 -21.70
C LYS A 160 -9.68 -5.19 -20.32
N GLN A 161 -10.41 -5.57 -19.29
CA GLN A 161 -9.93 -5.46 -17.93
C GLN A 161 -8.71 -6.38 -17.71
N THR A 162 -7.72 -5.91 -16.97
CA THR A 162 -6.63 -6.75 -16.50
C THR A 162 -7.19 -7.76 -15.49
N GLN A 163 -7.19 -9.04 -15.86
CA GLN A 163 -7.78 -10.10 -15.04
C GLN A 163 -6.87 -10.56 -13.89
N SER A 164 -5.58 -10.30 -13.99
CA SER A 164 -4.59 -10.76 -13.03
C SER A 164 -3.37 -9.85 -13.02
N LEU A 165 -2.73 -9.73 -11.86
CA LEU A 165 -1.43 -9.07 -11.71
C LEU A 165 -0.24 -10.05 -11.75
N TYR A 166 -0.46 -11.34 -11.92
CA TYR A 166 0.60 -12.34 -12.05
C TYR A 166 1.13 -12.34 -13.49
N LEU A 167 1.84 -11.26 -13.86
CA LEU A 167 2.30 -10.98 -15.22
C LEU A 167 3.81 -11.20 -15.42
N GLY A 168 4.50 -11.68 -14.40
CA GLY A 168 5.93 -11.98 -14.49
C GLY A 168 6.22 -13.14 -15.44
N PRO A 169 7.48 -13.37 -15.80
CA PRO A 169 7.85 -14.45 -16.73
C PRO A 169 7.51 -15.82 -16.15
N HIS A 170 7.22 -16.76 -17.03
CA HIS A 170 7.20 -18.17 -16.67
C HIS A 170 8.62 -18.65 -16.37
N ASN A 171 8.80 -19.24 -15.21
CA ASN A 171 10.08 -19.84 -14.83
C ASN A 171 10.08 -21.31 -15.25
N ASN A 172 10.93 -21.65 -16.22
CA ASN A 172 11.08 -23.01 -16.76
C ASN A 172 12.23 -23.76 -16.05
N TYR A 173 12.22 -23.82 -14.73
CA TYR A 173 13.19 -24.62 -13.98
C TYR A 173 12.70 -26.07 -13.82
N THR A 174 13.64 -27.01 -13.93
CA THR A 174 13.39 -28.43 -13.71
C THR A 174 13.62 -28.81 -12.24
N PRO A 175 13.12 -29.96 -11.78
CA PRO A 175 13.49 -30.47 -10.44
C PRO A 175 15.00 -30.59 -10.24
N LYS A 176 15.77 -30.89 -11.31
CA LYS A 176 17.23 -30.95 -11.26
C LYS A 176 17.85 -29.57 -10.98
N ASP A 177 17.30 -28.51 -11.57
CA ASP A 177 17.79 -27.14 -11.33
C ASP A 177 17.57 -26.75 -9.86
N ILE A 178 16.43 -27.13 -9.28
CA ILE A 178 16.12 -26.89 -7.87
C ILE A 178 17.12 -27.59 -6.97
N VAL A 179 17.39 -28.89 -7.22
CA VAL A 179 18.36 -29.69 -6.45
C VAL A 179 19.75 -29.05 -6.55
N THR A 180 20.18 -28.69 -7.75
CA THR A 180 21.49 -28.06 -7.96
C THR A 180 21.60 -26.74 -7.19
N LYS A 181 20.60 -25.88 -7.27
CA LYS A 181 20.59 -24.59 -6.56
C LYS A 181 20.56 -24.74 -5.04
N ALA A 182 19.81 -25.71 -4.54
CA ALA A 182 19.78 -25.99 -3.11
C ALA A 182 21.16 -26.46 -2.61
N GLN A 183 21.82 -27.35 -3.35
CA GLN A 183 23.19 -27.81 -3.04
C GLN A 183 24.19 -26.67 -3.04
N GLU A 184 24.17 -25.81 -4.06
CA GLU A 184 25.02 -24.63 -4.15
C GLU A 184 24.81 -23.67 -2.97
N ALA A 185 23.57 -23.55 -2.48
CA ALA A 185 23.20 -22.71 -1.35
C ALA A 185 23.39 -23.37 0.03
N GLY A 186 23.77 -24.66 0.08
CA GLY A 186 23.84 -25.42 1.32
C GLY A 186 22.46 -25.62 1.99
N ALA A 187 21.39 -25.65 1.20
CA ALA A 187 20.02 -25.80 1.66
C ALA A 187 19.58 -27.27 1.65
N GLU A 188 18.77 -27.65 2.62
CA GLU A 188 18.11 -28.96 2.66
C GLU A 188 16.83 -28.93 1.82
N LEU A 189 16.57 -30.03 1.13
CA LEU A 189 15.35 -30.23 0.34
C LEU A 189 14.47 -31.30 0.98
N SER A 190 13.20 -30.98 1.13
CA SER A 190 12.17 -31.94 1.52
C SER A 190 10.87 -31.67 0.78
N ASN A 191 10.01 -32.68 0.67
CA ASN A 191 8.64 -32.47 0.25
C ASN A 191 7.85 -31.87 1.43
N ALA A 192 6.99 -30.90 1.13
CA ALA A 192 6.12 -30.28 2.12
C ALA A 192 4.68 -30.25 1.62
N THR A 193 3.75 -30.48 2.52
CA THR A 193 2.31 -30.27 2.30
C THR A 193 1.91 -28.87 2.79
N HIS A 194 0.70 -28.41 2.43
CA HIS A 194 0.15 -27.16 3.00
C HIS A 194 0.08 -27.22 4.55
N LYS A 195 -0.19 -28.42 5.12
CA LYS A 195 -0.21 -28.60 6.58
C LYS A 195 1.17 -28.34 7.20
N ASP A 196 2.23 -28.84 6.57
CA ASP A 196 3.61 -28.63 7.05
C ASP A 196 3.97 -27.14 7.00
N ILE A 197 3.53 -26.41 5.96
CA ILE A 197 3.73 -24.96 5.83
C ILE A 197 2.99 -24.22 6.95
N VAL A 198 1.74 -24.56 7.21
CA VAL A 198 0.95 -23.96 8.30
C VAL A 198 1.61 -24.24 9.65
N GLU A 199 2.10 -25.46 9.89
CA GLU A 199 2.80 -25.81 11.11
C GLU A 199 4.09 -24.99 11.29
N LEU A 200 4.86 -24.79 10.23
CA LEU A 200 6.04 -23.91 10.28
C LEU A 200 5.66 -22.48 10.67
N ILE A 201 4.62 -21.91 10.05
CA ILE A 201 4.16 -20.56 10.34
C ILE A 201 3.68 -20.42 11.78
N THR A 202 2.84 -21.35 12.26
CA THR A 202 2.30 -21.32 13.63
C THR A 202 3.37 -21.57 14.70
N ASN A 203 4.46 -22.24 14.33
CA ASN A 203 5.67 -22.36 15.14
C ASN A 203 6.62 -21.14 15.01
N LYS A 204 6.13 -20.01 14.49
CA LYS A 204 6.86 -18.75 14.38
C LYS A 204 8.09 -18.79 13.47
N ASN A 205 8.08 -19.67 12.47
CA ASN A 205 9.08 -19.65 11.44
C ASN A 205 8.68 -18.67 10.32
N ILE A 206 9.66 -18.04 9.72
CA ILE A 206 9.46 -17.25 8.49
C ILE A 206 9.43 -18.21 7.31
N VAL A 207 8.33 -18.20 6.58
CA VAL A 207 8.16 -18.98 5.36
C VAL A 207 8.14 -18.04 4.16
N THR A 208 8.85 -18.43 3.10
CA THR A 208 8.83 -17.69 1.83
C THR A 208 8.17 -18.53 0.74
N ILE A 209 7.33 -17.91 -0.06
CA ILE A 209 6.67 -18.54 -1.20
C ILE A 209 7.29 -18.03 -2.50
N PHE A 210 7.67 -18.98 -3.36
CA PHE A 210 8.09 -18.75 -4.72
C PHE A 210 7.36 -19.74 -5.63
N GLN A 211 6.31 -19.28 -6.32
CA GLN A 211 5.47 -20.11 -7.19
C GLN A 211 4.98 -19.30 -8.39
N GLY A 212 4.56 -19.98 -9.45
CA GLY A 212 3.93 -19.37 -10.62
C GLY A 212 4.66 -18.14 -11.17
N GLN A 213 3.92 -17.27 -11.82
CA GLN A 213 4.40 -15.97 -12.31
C GLN A 213 4.43 -14.96 -11.16
N SER A 214 5.46 -14.11 -11.13
CA SER A 214 5.50 -13.03 -10.14
C SER A 214 4.42 -12.00 -10.38
N GLU A 215 4.05 -11.31 -9.29
CA GLU A 215 3.17 -10.17 -9.36
C GLU A 215 3.84 -9.00 -10.12
N ASN A 216 3.06 -8.26 -10.89
CA ASN A 216 3.41 -6.93 -11.37
C ASN A 216 2.90 -5.89 -10.36
N GLY A 217 3.72 -4.90 -10.06
CA GLY A 217 3.37 -3.86 -9.09
C GLY A 217 4.13 -3.96 -7.76
N PRO A 218 3.80 -3.09 -6.79
CA PRO A 218 4.60 -2.90 -5.58
C PRO A 218 4.27 -3.89 -4.46
N ARG A 219 3.28 -4.78 -4.65
CA ARG A 219 2.77 -5.68 -3.61
C ARG A 219 3.08 -7.12 -3.95
N ALA A 220 3.53 -7.88 -2.95
CA ALA A 220 3.53 -9.34 -2.99
C ALA A 220 2.10 -9.82 -2.72
N LEU A 221 1.59 -10.71 -3.56
CA LEU A 221 0.20 -11.17 -3.56
C LEU A 221 0.08 -12.71 -3.54
N GLY A 222 1.09 -13.39 -3.00
CA GLY A 222 1.07 -14.84 -2.81
C GLY A 222 2.08 -15.64 -3.64
N ASN A 223 2.66 -15.07 -4.70
CA ASN A 223 3.63 -15.78 -5.54
C ASN A 223 5.09 -15.45 -5.21
N ARG A 224 5.36 -14.30 -4.60
CA ARG A 224 6.67 -13.88 -4.08
C ARG A 224 6.47 -13.27 -2.69
N SER A 225 5.95 -14.06 -1.76
CA SER A 225 5.54 -13.60 -0.44
C SER A 225 6.44 -14.14 0.67
N VAL A 226 6.53 -13.34 1.74
CA VAL A 226 7.09 -13.76 3.03
C VAL A 226 5.93 -13.85 4.00
N LEU A 227 5.72 -15.03 4.57
CA LEU A 227 4.64 -15.33 5.51
C LEU A 227 5.19 -15.49 6.93
N TYR A 228 4.41 -15.06 7.88
CA TYR A 228 4.67 -15.22 9.31
C TYR A 228 3.35 -15.27 10.08
N ASP A 229 3.39 -15.81 11.30
CA ASP A 229 2.23 -15.93 12.18
C ASP A 229 1.68 -14.54 12.57
N PRO A 230 0.45 -14.16 12.15
CA PRO A 230 -0.15 -12.89 12.49
C PRO A 230 -0.56 -12.77 13.96
N THR A 231 -0.64 -13.90 14.68
CA THR A 231 -1.04 -13.96 16.10
C THR A 231 0.11 -13.65 17.06
N ASP A 232 1.37 -13.66 16.59
CA ASP A 232 2.52 -13.29 17.40
C ASP A 232 2.60 -11.78 17.65
N PRO A 233 2.44 -11.26 18.87
CA PRO A 233 2.49 -9.82 19.14
C PRO A 233 3.86 -9.17 18.80
N ASN A 234 4.91 -9.97 18.71
CA ASN A 234 6.26 -9.50 18.34
C ASN A 234 6.57 -9.69 16.84
N GLY A 235 5.65 -10.27 16.08
CA GLY A 235 5.92 -10.67 14.70
C GLY A 235 6.27 -9.50 13.78
N LYS A 236 5.63 -8.33 13.95
CA LYS A 236 5.97 -7.13 13.18
C LYS A 236 7.44 -6.75 13.35
N ASP A 237 7.92 -6.68 14.57
CA ASP A 237 9.30 -6.25 14.86
C ASP A 237 10.30 -7.34 14.43
N HIS A 238 9.97 -8.61 14.67
CA HIS A 238 10.77 -9.73 14.22
C HIS A 238 10.99 -9.74 12.70
N VAL A 239 9.91 -9.65 11.91
CA VAL A 239 10.00 -9.67 10.45
C VAL A 239 10.61 -8.37 9.90
N ASN A 240 10.36 -7.20 10.49
CA ASN A 240 11.05 -5.97 10.10
C ASN A 240 12.56 -6.06 10.32
N LYS A 241 13.00 -6.65 11.43
CA LYS A 241 14.42 -6.89 11.72
C LYS A 241 15.07 -7.80 10.68
N VAL A 242 14.43 -8.92 10.34
CA VAL A 242 14.92 -9.86 9.31
C VAL A 242 14.99 -9.20 7.94
N LYS A 243 14.03 -8.35 7.61
CA LYS A 243 13.99 -7.60 6.34
C LYS A 243 14.88 -6.35 6.34
N ASN A 244 15.56 -6.05 7.44
CA ASN A 244 16.32 -4.82 7.64
C ASN A 244 15.52 -3.57 7.26
N ARG A 245 14.32 -3.43 7.87
CA ARG A 245 13.35 -2.36 7.60
C ARG A 245 13.09 -1.54 8.84
N GLU A 246 12.60 -0.33 8.62
CA GLU A 246 12.20 0.58 9.68
C GLU A 246 11.06 -0.01 10.53
N TYR A 247 11.12 0.15 11.84
CA TYR A 247 10.18 -0.43 12.83
C TYR A 247 8.71 -0.06 12.60
N PHE A 248 8.47 1.13 12.05
CA PHE A 248 7.11 1.64 11.83
C PHE A 248 6.41 1.03 10.61
N ARG A 249 7.11 0.27 9.78
CA ARG A 249 6.48 -0.32 8.58
C ARG A 249 5.52 -1.43 8.95
N PRO A 250 4.24 -1.31 8.52
CA PRO A 250 3.26 -2.36 8.75
C PRO A 250 3.44 -3.52 7.78
N PHE A 251 2.80 -4.63 8.12
CA PHE A 251 2.59 -5.77 7.25
C PHE A 251 1.13 -5.82 6.78
N ALA A 252 0.82 -6.76 5.90
CA ALA A 252 -0.52 -7.00 5.41
C ALA A 252 -0.95 -8.41 5.78
N GLY A 253 -2.25 -8.60 5.98
CA GLY A 253 -2.85 -9.93 6.08
C GLY A 253 -3.41 -10.40 4.75
N SER A 254 -3.37 -11.71 4.51
CA SER A 254 -4.16 -12.36 3.47
C SER A 254 -5.30 -13.12 4.12
N ILE A 255 -6.48 -13.05 3.53
CA ILE A 255 -7.70 -13.67 4.04
C ILE A 255 -8.50 -14.25 2.88
N LEU A 256 -9.22 -15.34 3.12
CA LEU A 256 -10.18 -15.87 2.16
C LEU A 256 -11.27 -14.83 1.90
N ALA A 257 -11.65 -14.64 0.64
CA ALA A 257 -12.63 -13.62 0.26
C ALA A 257 -13.99 -13.86 0.92
N GLU A 258 -14.38 -15.12 1.12
CA GLU A 258 -15.61 -15.52 1.78
C GLU A 258 -15.69 -15.13 3.25
N ASP A 259 -14.53 -15.01 3.94
CA ASP A 259 -14.47 -14.72 5.37
C ASP A 259 -14.25 -13.23 5.68
N VAL A 260 -13.96 -12.40 4.66
CA VAL A 260 -13.44 -11.06 4.87
C VAL A 260 -14.35 -10.15 5.70
N HIS A 261 -15.66 -10.23 5.49
CA HIS A 261 -16.64 -9.38 6.19
C HIS A 261 -16.81 -9.74 7.67
N GLU A 262 -16.46 -10.94 8.07
CA GLU A 262 -16.44 -11.35 9.49
C GLU A 262 -15.25 -10.72 10.25
N TRP A 263 -14.17 -10.39 9.54
CA TRP A 263 -12.92 -9.91 10.12
C TRP A 263 -12.70 -8.40 9.93
N PHE A 264 -13.17 -7.84 8.80
CA PHE A 264 -12.84 -6.47 8.42
C PHE A 264 -14.06 -5.70 7.92
N ASP A 265 -14.06 -4.38 8.17
CA ASP A 265 -15.03 -3.45 7.61
C ASP A 265 -14.53 -2.95 6.24
N LEU A 266 -15.15 -3.38 5.18
CA LEU A 266 -14.80 -3.00 3.80
C LEU A 266 -15.52 -1.74 3.31
N ARG A 267 -16.34 -1.08 4.14
CA ARG A 267 -17.11 0.14 3.76
C ARG A 267 -17.87 0.00 2.44
N GLY A 268 -18.50 -1.16 2.24
CA GLY A 268 -19.33 -1.44 1.06
C GLY A 268 -18.57 -1.99 -0.16
N MET A 269 -17.27 -2.21 -0.08
CA MET A 269 -16.55 -3.01 -1.09
C MET A 269 -16.84 -4.50 -0.88
N ASP A 270 -16.90 -5.26 -1.97
CA ASP A 270 -17.06 -6.72 -1.91
C ASP A 270 -15.74 -7.42 -1.52
N ASP A 271 -14.60 -6.90 -1.99
CA ASP A 271 -13.28 -7.47 -1.80
C ASP A 271 -12.14 -6.42 -1.79
N SER A 272 -10.92 -6.86 -1.54
CA SER A 272 -9.69 -6.05 -1.59
C SER A 272 -8.49 -6.90 -2.05
N PRO A 273 -8.46 -7.38 -3.30
CA PRO A 273 -7.50 -8.40 -3.75
C PRO A 273 -6.06 -7.90 -3.91
N TYR A 274 -5.84 -6.58 -3.94
CA TYR A 274 -4.55 -5.99 -4.33
C TYR A 274 -3.88 -5.14 -3.24
N MET A 275 -4.32 -5.25 -1.99
CA MET A 275 -3.74 -4.49 -0.86
C MET A 275 -3.80 -2.96 -1.06
N MET A 276 -4.86 -2.45 -1.69
CA MET A 276 -5.01 -1.03 -1.97
C MET A 276 -5.71 -0.24 -0.87
N TYR A 277 -6.19 -0.91 0.18
CA TYR A 277 -6.92 -0.32 1.30
C TYR A 277 -6.37 -0.80 2.64
N ALA A 278 -6.25 0.11 3.60
CA ALA A 278 -5.99 -0.19 5.00
C ALA A 278 -7.32 -0.07 5.76
N VAL A 279 -7.91 -1.20 6.06
CA VAL A 279 -9.29 -1.32 6.55
C VAL A 279 -9.34 -1.46 8.07
N ASN A 280 -10.47 -1.11 8.66
CA ASN A 280 -10.73 -1.34 10.09
C ASN A 280 -11.03 -2.83 10.35
N CYS A 281 -10.64 -3.29 11.51
CA CYS A 281 -11.04 -4.61 12.01
C CYS A 281 -12.47 -4.58 12.56
N GLN A 282 -13.18 -5.70 12.46
CA GLN A 282 -14.39 -5.93 13.25
C GLN A 282 -14.04 -6.00 14.75
N PRO A 283 -14.99 -5.71 15.65
CA PRO A 283 -14.75 -5.75 17.09
C PRO A 283 -14.12 -7.07 17.56
N GLY A 284 -13.04 -7.00 18.34
CA GLY A 284 -12.34 -8.16 18.91
C GLY A 284 -11.42 -8.93 17.95
N ILE A 285 -11.21 -8.43 16.71
CA ILE A 285 -10.31 -9.07 15.75
C ILE A 285 -8.87 -8.57 15.90
N ALA A 286 -8.68 -7.31 16.22
CA ALA A 286 -7.33 -6.72 16.32
C ALA A 286 -6.43 -7.47 17.31
N GLU A 287 -6.99 -7.92 18.43
CA GLU A 287 -6.28 -8.68 19.46
C GLU A 287 -5.87 -10.08 19.00
N LYS A 288 -6.55 -10.65 18.00
CA LYS A 288 -6.24 -11.97 17.45
C LYS A 288 -5.08 -11.95 16.46
N ILE A 289 -4.83 -10.82 15.81
CA ILE A 289 -3.85 -10.69 14.74
C ILE A 289 -2.90 -9.48 14.92
N PRO A 290 -2.31 -9.31 16.11
CA PRO A 290 -1.57 -8.12 16.50
C PRO A 290 -0.39 -7.78 15.60
N SER A 291 0.24 -8.77 14.95
CA SER A 291 1.40 -8.55 14.07
C SER A 291 1.10 -7.70 12.83
N ILE A 292 -0.13 -7.69 12.36
CA ILE A 292 -0.54 -7.01 11.13
C ILE A 292 -1.43 -5.80 11.39
N ILE A 293 -1.77 -5.54 12.65
CA ILE A 293 -2.49 -4.34 13.04
C ILE A 293 -1.52 -3.16 13.16
N HIS A 294 -1.83 -2.09 12.48
CA HIS A 294 -1.07 -0.85 12.60
C HIS A 294 -1.46 -0.08 13.86
N VAL A 295 -0.66 0.90 14.28
CA VAL A 295 -0.88 1.65 15.54
C VAL A 295 -2.17 2.48 15.52
N ASP A 296 -2.74 2.77 14.36
CA ASP A 296 -4.04 3.42 14.19
C ASP A 296 -5.24 2.43 14.21
N GLY A 297 -4.97 1.15 14.45
CA GLY A 297 -5.99 0.10 14.49
C GLY A 297 -6.37 -0.47 13.11
N THR A 298 -5.81 0.05 12.03
CA THR A 298 -6.09 -0.44 10.67
C THR A 298 -5.22 -1.63 10.30
N CYS A 299 -5.67 -2.39 9.32
CA CYS A 299 -4.90 -3.46 8.69
C CYS A 299 -4.99 -3.36 7.17
N ARG A 300 -3.85 -3.41 6.47
CA ARG A 300 -3.85 -3.59 5.02
C ARG A 300 -4.07 -5.06 4.70
N ILE A 301 -5.06 -5.37 3.88
CA ILE A 301 -5.44 -6.75 3.58
C ILE A 301 -5.39 -7.06 2.09
N GLN A 302 -5.25 -8.36 1.82
CA GLN A 302 -5.51 -8.99 0.53
C GLN A 302 -6.60 -10.04 0.70
N THR A 303 -7.70 -9.90 -0.02
CA THR A 303 -8.66 -11.00 -0.20
C THR A 303 -8.17 -11.94 -1.29
N VAL A 304 -8.34 -13.25 -1.08
CA VAL A 304 -7.90 -14.28 -2.03
C VAL A 304 -9.04 -15.25 -2.26
N THR A 305 -9.35 -15.50 -3.53
CA THR A 305 -10.24 -16.59 -3.94
C THR A 305 -9.43 -17.76 -4.51
N ARG A 306 -10.05 -18.94 -4.56
CA ARG A 306 -9.45 -20.12 -5.17
C ARG A 306 -9.14 -19.91 -6.65
N GLU A 307 -9.94 -19.12 -7.36
CA GLU A 307 -9.77 -18.80 -8.77
C GLU A 307 -8.58 -17.86 -9.00
N GLN A 308 -8.36 -16.91 -8.09
CA GLN A 308 -7.25 -15.96 -8.18
C GLN A 308 -5.91 -16.63 -7.91
N ASN A 309 -5.83 -17.47 -6.89
CA ASN A 309 -4.59 -18.17 -6.52
C ASN A 309 -4.89 -19.50 -5.79
N PRO A 310 -5.04 -20.62 -6.53
CA PRO A 310 -5.43 -21.90 -5.94
C PRO A 310 -4.38 -22.54 -5.03
N HIS A 311 -3.16 -22.03 -5.02
CA HIS A 311 -2.04 -22.56 -4.25
C HIS A 311 -1.64 -21.67 -3.05
N TYR A 312 -2.23 -20.50 -2.92
CA TYR A 312 -1.99 -19.55 -1.82
C TYR A 312 -3.12 -19.63 -0.79
#